data_8149eaae607aa07d2ca29bf31cf0e4b5
#
_entry.id   8149eaae607aa07d2ca29bf31cf0e4b5
#
_cell.length_a   1.000
_cell.length_b   1.000
_cell.length_c   1.000
_cell.angle_alpha   90.00
_cell.angle_beta   90.00
_cell.angle_gamma   90.00
#
_symmetry.space_group_name_H-M   'P 1'
#
loop_
_entity.id
_entity.type
_entity.pdbx_description
1 polymer ?
#
loop_
_entity_poly.entity_id
_entity_poly.type
_entity_poly.pdbx_seq_one_letter_code
_entity_poly.pdbx_strand_id
1 'polypeptide(L)'
;MGGKVTCTLGEVKNRADFIVYWGGNPAECHPRHFTKYTLTQKGRFVPEGRKGRTMVLVDIRETMSSKAADLFLQIRPGKDFEVLTTLRALVKNQQVDERRAAETGLTLAQLQDLVDRMKRARFGVLFFGMGVSMTRGKHMNSAGILALAAELNAFTKFVCMPMRGHGNVTGSDMVMRWTTGFPFGVSLTRGYPRFNPGEFSTVDLLVRGDNDAALILGADPGATMPQPGIDHLARIPTIVLDPKVTHTSRLAGVHITTAVTGISAAGTAYRMDEIPLPLRPALSSPYPTDQEVIRRIRQAVAARPSWSPASNARMAIA
;
A
#
# COMPACT_ATOMS: atom_id res chain seq x y z
N MET A 1 -2.29 20.92 -2.47
CA MET A 1 -2.82 19.57 -2.23
C MET A 1 -2.66 19.23 -0.76
N GLY A 2 -3.71 18.81 -0.09
CA GLY A 2 -3.65 18.34 1.28
C GLY A 2 -2.92 17.01 1.42
N GLY A 3 -2.35 16.75 2.61
CA GLY A 3 -1.81 15.46 2.96
C GLY A 3 -2.89 14.40 3.20
N LYS A 4 -2.49 13.22 3.64
CA LYS A 4 -3.42 12.19 4.09
C LYS A 4 -4.03 12.57 5.44
N VAL A 5 -5.28 12.16 5.67
CA VAL A 5 -5.90 12.19 7.00
C VAL A 5 -5.38 10.98 7.79
N THR A 6 -4.16 11.07 8.30
CA THR A 6 -3.42 9.98 8.94
C THR A 6 -2.73 10.42 10.24
N CYS A 7 -2.09 9.47 10.92
CA CYS A 7 -1.31 9.68 12.13
C CYS A 7 -0.14 8.68 12.20
N THR A 8 0.70 8.79 13.22
CA THR A 8 1.72 7.78 13.50
C THR A 8 1.15 6.58 14.28
N LEU A 9 1.79 5.42 14.18
CA LEU A 9 1.46 4.26 15.01
C LEU A 9 1.70 4.52 16.52
N GLY A 10 2.57 5.48 16.84
CA GLY A 10 2.75 5.98 18.20
C GLY A 10 1.51 6.71 18.72
N GLU A 11 0.86 7.51 17.88
CA GLU A 11 -0.42 8.15 18.23
C GLU A 11 -1.54 7.12 18.35
N VAL A 12 -1.61 6.14 17.44
CA VAL A 12 -2.57 5.03 17.56
C VAL A 12 -2.43 4.34 18.90
N LYS A 13 -1.20 3.95 19.28
CA LYS A 13 -0.93 3.31 20.57
C LYS A 13 -1.41 4.16 21.75
N ASN A 14 -1.16 5.47 21.71
CA ASN A 14 -1.40 6.35 22.84
C ASN A 14 -2.82 6.90 22.92
N ARG A 15 -3.55 6.99 21.82
CA ARG A 15 -4.81 7.74 21.72
C ARG A 15 -6.00 6.94 21.23
N ALA A 16 -5.80 5.98 20.29
CA ALA A 16 -6.91 5.34 19.61
C ALA A 16 -7.72 4.45 20.56
N ASP A 17 -8.98 4.79 20.73
CA ASP A 17 -9.97 4.02 21.48
C ASP A 17 -10.96 3.29 20.55
N PHE A 18 -11.03 3.68 19.27
CA PHE A 18 -11.85 3.02 18.25
C PHE A 18 -11.02 2.68 17.04
N ILE A 19 -10.95 1.40 16.69
CA ILE A 19 -10.10 0.89 15.62
C ILE A 19 -10.95 0.09 14.64
N VAL A 20 -10.92 0.48 13.37
CA VAL A 20 -11.55 -0.24 12.27
C VAL A 20 -10.48 -0.86 11.39
N TYR A 21 -10.59 -2.13 11.09
CA TYR A 21 -9.85 -2.78 10.01
C TYR A 21 -10.81 -3.10 8.87
N TRP A 22 -10.46 -2.72 7.66
CA TRP A 22 -11.28 -2.92 6.48
C TRP A 22 -10.50 -3.61 5.37
N GLY A 23 -10.98 -4.79 4.93
CA GLY A 23 -10.35 -5.57 3.87
C GLY A 23 -8.87 -5.90 4.13
N GLY A 24 -8.55 -6.15 5.39
CA GLY A 24 -7.21 -6.49 5.84
C GLY A 24 -7.23 -7.44 7.04
N ASN A 25 -6.29 -8.39 7.06
CA ASN A 25 -6.16 -9.40 8.12
C ASN A 25 -4.85 -9.20 8.89
N PRO A 26 -4.78 -8.22 9.80
CA PRO A 26 -3.54 -7.90 10.52
C PRO A 26 -3.00 -9.03 11.38
N ALA A 27 -3.83 -9.96 11.84
CA ALA A 27 -3.35 -11.13 12.60
C ALA A 27 -2.36 -11.99 11.78
N GLU A 28 -2.53 -12.05 10.46
CA GLU A 28 -1.65 -12.79 9.56
C GLU A 28 -0.63 -11.88 8.85
N CYS A 29 -1.08 -10.77 8.25
CA CYS A 29 -0.20 -9.92 7.44
C CYS A 29 0.66 -8.95 8.23
N HIS A 30 0.29 -8.62 9.49
CA HIS A 30 1.03 -7.73 10.38
C HIS A 30 1.03 -8.29 11.82
N PRO A 31 1.70 -9.41 12.08
CA PRO A 31 1.51 -10.22 13.31
C PRO A 31 1.70 -9.44 14.61
N ARG A 32 2.52 -8.40 14.64
CA ARG A 32 2.77 -7.58 15.83
C ARG A 32 1.89 -6.34 15.95
N HIS A 33 0.98 -6.10 14.98
CA HIS A 33 0.19 -4.88 14.94
C HIS A 33 -0.74 -4.77 16.16
N PHE A 34 -1.46 -5.84 16.47
CA PHE A 34 -2.35 -5.91 17.62
C PHE A 34 -1.61 -5.74 18.95
N THR A 35 -0.51 -6.46 19.11
CA THR A 35 0.25 -6.49 20.36
C THR A 35 1.12 -5.25 20.56
N LYS A 36 1.54 -4.57 19.51
CA LYS A 36 2.49 -3.45 19.61
C LYS A 36 1.82 -2.08 19.54
N TYR A 37 0.70 -1.95 18.82
CA TYR A 37 0.14 -0.64 18.52
C TYR A 37 -1.35 -0.50 18.81
N THR A 38 -2.19 -1.46 18.42
CA THR A 38 -3.63 -1.19 18.29
C THR A 38 -4.51 -1.79 19.38
N LEU A 39 -4.23 -2.96 19.94
CA LEU A 39 -5.15 -3.59 20.88
C LEU A 39 -4.62 -3.69 22.30
N THR A 40 -3.58 -4.50 22.52
CA THR A 40 -3.19 -4.89 23.89
C THR A 40 -2.37 -3.83 24.62
N GLN A 41 -1.72 -2.93 23.88
CA GLN A 41 -0.83 -1.94 24.50
C GLN A 41 -1.59 -0.89 25.28
N LYS A 42 -1.11 -0.62 26.49
CA LYS A 42 -1.52 0.55 27.26
C LYS A 42 -0.97 1.81 26.59
N GLY A 43 -1.80 2.83 26.45
CA GLY A 43 -1.45 4.14 25.91
C GLY A 43 -1.69 5.23 26.93
N ARG A 44 -1.09 6.40 26.72
CA ARG A 44 -1.23 7.55 27.62
C ARG A 44 -2.70 7.97 27.86
N PHE A 45 -3.53 7.88 26.81
CA PHE A 45 -4.94 8.25 26.86
C PHE A 45 -5.87 7.03 26.82
N VAL A 46 -5.31 5.83 26.76
CA VAL A 46 -6.01 4.54 26.82
C VAL A 46 -5.25 3.63 27.83
N PRO A 47 -5.25 3.98 29.11
CA PRO A 47 -4.44 3.28 30.14
C PRO A 47 -4.90 1.84 30.37
N GLU A 48 -6.13 1.50 30.07
CA GLU A 48 -6.69 0.17 30.23
C GLU A 48 -6.29 -0.81 29.10
N GLY A 49 -5.59 -0.32 28.07
CA GLY A 49 -5.17 -1.13 26.93
C GLY A 49 -6.37 -1.71 26.18
N ARG A 50 -6.47 -3.05 26.09
CA ARG A 50 -7.55 -3.74 25.34
C ARG A 50 -8.96 -3.38 25.83
N LYS A 51 -9.16 -3.25 27.12
CA LYS A 51 -10.47 -2.93 27.71
C LYS A 51 -10.97 -1.51 27.35
N GLY A 52 -10.06 -0.59 27.10
CA GLY A 52 -10.37 0.77 26.68
C GLY A 52 -10.48 0.97 25.17
N ARG A 53 -10.55 -0.12 24.38
CA ARG A 53 -10.56 -0.07 22.92
C ARG A 53 -11.67 -0.91 22.33
N THR A 54 -12.33 -0.37 21.31
CA THR A 54 -13.28 -1.11 20.46
C THR A 54 -12.62 -1.40 19.12
N MET A 55 -12.60 -2.66 18.71
CA MET A 55 -12.13 -3.10 17.40
C MET A 55 -13.29 -3.56 16.53
N VAL A 56 -13.40 -2.97 15.36
CA VAL A 56 -14.34 -3.37 14.30
C VAL A 56 -13.54 -3.99 13.16
N LEU A 57 -13.99 -5.11 12.65
CA LEU A 57 -13.48 -5.71 11.41
C LEU A 57 -14.58 -5.69 10.35
N VAL A 58 -14.28 -5.11 9.19
CA VAL A 58 -15.14 -5.14 8.00
C VAL A 58 -14.42 -5.99 6.94
N ASP A 59 -15.00 -7.11 6.58
CA ASP A 59 -14.42 -8.02 5.58
C ASP A 59 -15.52 -8.82 4.87
N ILE A 60 -15.18 -9.47 3.77
CA ILE A 60 -16.10 -10.35 3.01
C ILE A 60 -16.23 -11.75 3.62
N ARG A 61 -15.34 -12.11 4.53
CA ARG A 61 -15.28 -13.43 5.19
C ARG A 61 -14.65 -13.33 6.57
N GLU A 62 -14.91 -14.30 7.40
CA GLU A 62 -14.17 -14.47 8.65
C GLU A 62 -12.68 -14.75 8.39
N THR A 63 -11.84 -14.14 9.23
CA THR A 63 -10.39 -14.27 9.18
C THR A 63 -9.84 -14.51 10.59
N MET A 64 -8.53 -14.73 10.72
CA MET A 64 -7.91 -14.80 12.06
C MET A 64 -8.13 -13.52 12.87
N SER A 65 -8.27 -12.38 12.21
CA SER A 65 -8.52 -11.09 12.87
C SER A 65 -9.94 -10.95 13.42
N SER A 66 -10.93 -11.67 12.89
CA SER A 66 -12.32 -11.60 13.35
C SER A 66 -12.47 -12.10 14.79
N LYS A 67 -11.61 -13.04 15.23
CA LYS A 67 -11.59 -13.55 16.61
C LYS A 67 -11.20 -12.51 17.66
N ALA A 68 -10.52 -11.45 17.24
CA ALA A 68 -10.12 -10.35 18.12
C ALA A 68 -11.08 -9.15 18.06
N ALA A 69 -11.98 -9.13 17.11
CA ALA A 69 -12.93 -8.03 16.90
C ALA A 69 -14.07 -8.04 17.93
N ASP A 70 -14.45 -6.85 18.41
CA ASP A 70 -15.65 -6.66 19.21
C ASP A 70 -16.91 -6.64 18.33
N LEU A 71 -16.72 -6.23 17.07
CA LEU A 71 -17.77 -6.22 16.05
C LEU A 71 -17.18 -6.68 14.70
N PHE A 72 -17.76 -7.73 14.14
CA PHE A 72 -17.45 -8.19 12.79
C PHE A 72 -18.62 -7.86 11.87
N LEU A 73 -18.36 -7.13 10.81
CA LEU A 73 -19.30 -6.74 9.78
C LEU A 73 -18.93 -7.42 8.47
N GLN A 74 -19.68 -8.47 8.13
CA GLN A 74 -19.45 -9.20 6.89
C GLN A 74 -20.21 -8.52 5.75
N ILE A 75 -19.48 -7.98 4.79
CA ILE A 75 -20.05 -7.36 3.60
C ILE A 75 -20.04 -8.34 2.42
N ARG A 76 -20.92 -8.13 1.46
CA ARG A 76 -20.89 -8.92 0.21
C ARG A 76 -19.67 -8.55 -0.61
N PRO A 77 -19.01 -9.52 -1.28
CA PRO A 77 -17.86 -9.25 -2.16
C PRO A 77 -18.16 -8.16 -3.19
N GLY A 78 -17.23 -7.19 -3.32
CA GLY A 78 -17.32 -6.10 -4.28
C GLY A 78 -18.29 -4.98 -3.90
N LYS A 79 -18.82 -4.96 -2.67
CA LYS A 79 -19.75 -3.95 -2.17
C LYS A 79 -19.14 -2.88 -1.26
N ASP A 80 -17.80 -2.82 -1.22
CA ASP A 80 -17.07 -1.85 -0.39
C ASP A 80 -17.46 -0.41 -0.70
N PHE A 81 -17.60 -0.06 -1.99
CA PHE A 81 -17.93 1.28 -2.41
C PHE A 81 -19.34 1.70 -1.95
N GLU A 82 -20.31 0.80 -2.10
CA GLU A 82 -21.69 1.03 -1.66
C GLU A 82 -21.77 1.18 -0.14
N VAL A 83 -21.05 0.36 0.63
CA VAL A 83 -20.97 0.51 2.09
C VAL A 83 -20.36 1.86 2.47
N LEU A 84 -19.22 2.23 1.87
CA LEU A 84 -18.55 3.50 2.14
C LEU A 84 -19.41 4.71 1.82
N THR A 85 -20.11 4.70 0.68
CA THR A 85 -21.01 5.78 0.30
C THR A 85 -22.21 5.88 1.22
N THR A 86 -22.77 4.75 1.67
CA THR A 86 -23.86 4.69 2.67
C THR A 86 -23.38 5.26 4.00
N LEU A 87 -22.24 4.83 4.52
CA LEU A 87 -21.69 5.37 5.77
C LEU A 87 -21.50 6.89 5.69
N ARG A 88 -20.95 7.38 4.58
CA ARG A 88 -20.77 8.83 4.36
C ARG A 88 -22.09 9.61 4.31
N ALA A 89 -23.12 9.04 3.69
CA ALA A 89 -24.46 9.62 3.71
C ALA A 89 -25.01 9.71 5.15
N LEU A 90 -24.89 8.62 5.93
CA LEU A 90 -25.30 8.57 7.32
C LEU A 90 -24.50 9.53 8.23
N VAL A 91 -23.19 9.67 7.99
CA VAL A 91 -22.38 10.66 8.70
C VAL A 91 -22.93 12.08 8.53
N LYS A 92 -23.46 12.38 7.34
CA LYS A 92 -24.09 13.67 6.99
C LYS A 92 -25.58 13.75 7.34
N ASN A 93 -26.11 12.77 8.07
CA ASN A 93 -27.53 12.67 8.43
C ASN A 93 -28.49 12.65 7.21
N GLN A 94 -28.02 12.13 6.07
CA GLN A 94 -28.85 11.94 4.89
C GLN A 94 -29.67 10.65 5.00
N GLN A 95 -30.87 10.67 4.45
CA GLN A 95 -31.70 9.48 4.36
C GLN A 95 -31.10 8.47 3.39
N VAL A 96 -31.10 7.20 3.77
CA VAL A 96 -30.63 6.08 2.99
C VAL A 96 -31.73 5.04 2.86
N ASP A 97 -31.90 4.52 1.66
CA ASP A 97 -32.85 3.45 1.37
C ASP A 97 -32.34 2.13 2.02
N GLU A 98 -33.20 1.50 2.83
CA GLU A 98 -32.92 0.21 3.48
C GLU A 98 -32.58 -0.91 2.49
N ARG A 99 -33.19 -0.92 1.31
CA ARG A 99 -32.93 -1.91 0.27
C ARG A 99 -31.48 -1.80 -0.23
N ARG A 100 -30.99 -0.58 -0.44
CA ARG A 100 -29.60 -0.34 -0.81
C ARG A 100 -28.61 -0.76 0.28
N ALA A 101 -28.94 -0.54 1.55
CA ALA A 101 -28.15 -1.04 2.65
C ALA A 101 -28.11 -2.58 2.63
N ALA A 102 -29.23 -3.26 2.49
CA ALA A 102 -29.36 -4.71 2.45
C ALA A 102 -28.58 -5.36 1.29
N GLU A 103 -28.43 -4.68 0.15
CA GLU A 103 -27.61 -5.14 -0.97
C GLU A 103 -26.13 -5.28 -0.60
N THR A 104 -25.66 -4.58 0.40
CA THR A 104 -24.28 -4.66 0.86
C THR A 104 -23.98 -5.88 1.72
N GLY A 105 -25.03 -6.57 2.21
CA GLY A 105 -24.95 -7.65 3.19
C GLY A 105 -25.15 -7.18 4.63
N LEU A 106 -25.34 -5.87 4.86
CA LEU A 106 -25.57 -5.26 6.17
C LEU A 106 -26.94 -4.59 6.22
N THR A 107 -27.54 -4.56 7.40
CA THR A 107 -28.76 -3.78 7.63
C THR A 107 -28.43 -2.29 7.79
N LEU A 108 -29.41 -1.42 7.54
CA LEU A 108 -29.26 0.01 7.78
C LEU A 108 -28.97 0.29 9.26
N ALA A 109 -29.57 -0.46 10.17
CA ALA A 109 -29.31 -0.34 11.61
C ALA A 109 -27.85 -0.66 11.99
N GLN A 110 -27.23 -1.69 11.38
CA GLN A 110 -25.81 -2.00 11.60
C GLN A 110 -24.90 -0.87 11.09
N LEU A 111 -25.21 -0.30 9.94
CA LEU A 111 -24.45 0.81 9.37
C LEU A 111 -24.60 2.08 10.22
N GLN A 112 -25.82 2.35 10.73
CA GLN A 112 -26.06 3.48 11.63
C GLN A 112 -25.33 3.30 12.97
N ASP A 113 -25.38 2.10 13.59
CA ASP A 113 -24.62 1.82 14.83
C ASP A 113 -23.11 2.02 14.63
N LEU A 114 -22.57 1.59 13.47
CA LEU A 114 -21.17 1.82 13.16
C LEU A 114 -20.84 3.32 13.08
N VAL A 115 -21.65 4.11 12.38
CA VAL A 115 -21.47 5.58 12.28
C VAL A 115 -21.55 6.24 13.66
N ASP A 116 -22.52 5.85 14.48
CA ASP A 116 -22.69 6.41 15.82
C ASP A 116 -21.50 6.10 16.72
N ARG A 117 -20.94 4.89 16.64
CA ARG A 117 -19.70 4.52 17.33
C ARG A 117 -18.51 5.32 16.83
N MET A 118 -18.37 5.49 15.50
CA MET A 118 -17.32 6.32 14.91
C MET A 118 -17.37 7.76 15.39
N LYS A 119 -18.58 8.36 15.42
CA LYS A 119 -18.79 9.75 15.90
C LYS A 119 -18.51 9.92 17.39
N ARG A 120 -18.74 8.90 18.22
CA ARG A 120 -18.51 8.94 19.69
C ARG A 120 -17.06 8.61 20.08
N ALA A 121 -16.25 8.10 19.18
CA ALA A 121 -14.84 7.82 19.47
C ALA A 121 -14.11 9.10 19.89
N ARG A 122 -13.16 9.00 20.82
CA ARG A 122 -12.28 10.14 21.16
C ARG A 122 -11.15 10.28 20.14
N PHE A 123 -10.68 9.17 19.64
CA PHE A 123 -9.69 9.09 18.56
C PHE A 123 -9.92 7.80 17.77
N GLY A 124 -10.54 7.90 16.62
CA GLY A 124 -10.80 6.78 15.73
C GLY A 124 -9.68 6.59 14.70
N VAL A 125 -9.39 5.35 14.35
CA VAL A 125 -8.49 5.00 13.25
C VAL A 125 -9.05 3.91 12.38
N LEU A 126 -9.02 4.11 11.07
CA LEU A 126 -9.40 3.11 10.07
C LEU A 126 -8.15 2.63 9.32
N PHE A 127 -7.81 1.38 9.52
CA PHE A 127 -6.80 0.67 8.74
C PHE A 127 -7.45 -0.06 7.58
N PHE A 128 -6.90 0.06 6.38
CA PHE A 128 -7.44 -0.64 5.22
C PHE A 128 -6.36 -1.41 4.47
N GLY A 129 -6.72 -2.60 4.02
CA GLY A 129 -5.84 -3.52 3.34
C GLY A 129 -6.08 -3.58 1.83
N MET A 130 -5.40 -4.53 1.17
CA MET A 130 -5.53 -4.78 -0.27
C MET A 130 -6.93 -5.24 -0.66
N GLY A 131 -7.69 -5.87 0.25
CA GLY A 131 -9.08 -6.25 0.02
C GLY A 131 -9.97 -5.07 -0.40
N VAL A 132 -9.62 -3.85 0.01
CA VAL A 132 -10.32 -2.62 -0.41
C VAL A 132 -9.90 -2.16 -1.81
N SER A 133 -8.60 -2.11 -2.08
CA SER A 133 -8.05 -1.53 -3.31
C SER A 133 -8.05 -2.48 -4.50
N MET A 134 -8.09 -3.79 -4.27
CA MET A 134 -8.05 -4.82 -5.31
C MET A 134 -9.42 -5.43 -5.65
N THR A 135 -10.49 -4.90 -5.08
CA THR A 135 -11.86 -5.30 -5.37
C THR A 135 -12.53 -4.32 -6.34
N ARG A 136 -13.79 -4.59 -6.70
CA ARG A 136 -14.62 -3.68 -7.49
C ARG A 136 -14.65 -2.28 -6.85
N GLY A 137 -14.46 -1.24 -7.65
CA GLY A 137 -14.30 0.13 -7.16
C GLY A 137 -12.85 0.59 -7.01
N LYS A 138 -11.89 -0.34 -6.86
CA LYS A 138 -10.44 -0.07 -6.88
C LYS A 138 -10.05 1.19 -6.08
N HIS A 139 -9.44 2.18 -6.75
CA HIS A 139 -9.01 3.44 -6.14
C HIS A 139 -10.16 4.28 -5.55
N MET A 140 -11.39 4.11 -6.05
CA MET A 140 -12.57 4.81 -5.52
C MET A 140 -12.92 4.36 -4.10
N ASN A 141 -12.67 3.08 -3.77
CA ASN A 141 -12.85 2.59 -2.40
C ASN A 141 -11.86 3.28 -1.45
N SER A 142 -10.59 3.37 -1.84
CA SER A 142 -9.58 4.07 -1.04
C SER A 142 -9.91 5.56 -0.90
N ALA A 143 -10.37 6.21 -1.97
CA ALA A 143 -10.84 7.59 -1.92
C ALA A 143 -12.07 7.74 -1.00
N GLY A 144 -12.99 6.78 -1.02
CA GLY A 144 -14.14 6.72 -0.13
C GLY A 144 -13.75 6.64 1.35
N ILE A 145 -12.74 5.84 1.69
CA ILE A 145 -12.18 5.74 3.06
C ILE A 145 -11.57 7.08 3.50
N LEU A 146 -10.78 7.71 2.64
CA LEU A 146 -10.18 9.02 2.94
C LEU A 146 -11.26 10.09 3.17
N ALA A 147 -12.29 10.09 2.34
CA ALA A 147 -13.42 11.01 2.45
C ALA A 147 -14.23 10.74 3.72
N LEU A 148 -14.51 9.47 4.07
CA LEU A 148 -15.20 9.10 5.31
C LEU A 148 -14.43 9.60 6.53
N ALA A 149 -13.12 9.37 6.58
CA ALA A 149 -12.28 9.87 7.66
C ALA A 149 -12.30 11.41 7.75
N ALA A 150 -12.23 12.11 6.61
CA ALA A 150 -12.31 13.56 6.56
C ALA A 150 -13.66 14.08 7.09
N GLU A 151 -14.77 13.46 6.70
CA GLU A 151 -16.13 13.83 7.13
C GLU A 151 -16.34 13.57 8.62
N LEU A 152 -15.80 12.49 9.17
CA LEU A 152 -15.86 12.19 10.61
C LEU A 152 -15.09 13.21 11.47
N ASN A 153 -14.11 13.91 10.91
CA ASN A 153 -13.40 14.99 11.62
C ASN A 153 -14.25 16.21 11.94
N ALA A 154 -15.49 16.30 11.43
CA ALA A 154 -16.47 17.27 11.91
C ALA A 154 -17.02 16.94 13.32
N PHE A 155 -16.85 15.70 13.77
CA PHE A 155 -17.41 15.21 15.05
C PHE A 155 -16.30 14.87 16.05
N THR A 156 -15.25 14.22 15.58
CA THR A 156 -14.15 13.72 16.42
C THR A 156 -12.86 13.65 15.62
N LYS A 157 -11.73 13.37 16.29
CA LYS A 157 -10.47 13.07 15.62
C LYS A 157 -10.54 11.66 15.01
N PHE A 158 -10.64 11.60 13.69
CA PHE A 158 -10.69 10.34 12.96
C PHE A 158 -9.66 10.33 11.83
N VAL A 159 -8.87 9.27 11.74
CA VAL A 159 -7.79 9.14 10.75
C VAL A 159 -7.85 7.81 10.04
N CYS A 160 -7.14 7.67 8.91
CA CYS A 160 -7.03 6.42 8.20
C CYS A 160 -5.58 6.14 7.77
N MET A 161 -5.24 4.85 7.63
CA MET A 161 -3.91 4.40 7.29
C MET A 161 -3.97 3.14 6.42
N PRO A 162 -3.36 3.15 5.23
CA PRO A 162 -3.21 1.93 4.45
C PRO A 162 -2.28 0.95 5.16
N MET A 163 -2.66 -0.31 5.22
CA MET A 163 -1.82 -1.40 5.73
C MET A 163 -0.85 -1.82 4.63
N ARG A 164 0.33 -1.23 4.65
CA ARG A 164 1.38 -1.54 3.68
C ARG A 164 2.26 -2.66 4.22
N GLY A 165 2.50 -3.66 3.38
CA GLY A 165 3.42 -4.74 3.62
C GLY A 165 4.63 -4.70 2.69
N HIS A 166 5.35 -5.82 2.57
CA HIS A 166 6.47 -6.06 1.65
C HIS A 166 7.57 -4.99 1.66
N GLY A 167 8.78 -5.37 1.96
CA GLY A 167 10.07 -4.71 1.86
C GLY A 167 10.10 -3.22 1.51
N ASN A 168 9.80 -2.32 2.40
CA ASN A 168 9.98 -0.87 2.22
C ASN A 168 9.14 -0.22 1.09
N VAL A 169 7.95 -0.75 0.77
CA VAL A 169 7.02 -0.14 -0.21
C VAL A 169 6.73 1.32 0.13
N THR A 170 6.58 1.66 1.42
CA THR A 170 6.38 3.06 1.85
C THR A 170 7.55 3.95 1.46
N GLY A 171 8.79 3.48 1.63
CA GLY A 171 9.98 4.25 1.25
C GLY A 171 10.09 4.45 -0.26
N SER A 172 9.84 3.41 -1.05
CA SER A 172 9.81 3.51 -2.51
C SER A 172 8.77 4.53 -2.99
N ASP A 173 7.56 4.45 -2.44
CA ASP A 173 6.45 5.36 -2.71
C ASP A 173 6.80 6.83 -2.37
N MET A 174 7.44 7.06 -1.23
CA MET A 174 7.88 8.39 -0.82
C MET A 174 8.97 8.96 -1.72
N VAL A 175 10.00 8.15 -2.05
CA VAL A 175 11.08 8.59 -2.95
C VAL A 175 10.52 8.95 -4.33
N MET A 176 9.61 8.13 -4.89
CA MET A 176 8.96 8.45 -6.17
C MET A 176 8.18 9.77 -6.08
N ARG A 177 7.45 10.02 -5.00
CA ARG A 177 6.72 11.29 -4.79
C ARG A 177 7.65 12.51 -4.70
N TRP A 178 8.77 12.40 -4.02
CA TRP A 178 9.74 13.49 -3.90
C TRP A 178 10.41 13.82 -5.23
N THR A 179 10.68 12.80 -6.05
CA THR A 179 11.42 12.94 -7.30
C THR A 179 10.53 13.25 -8.50
N THR A 180 9.29 12.75 -8.52
CA THR A 180 8.40 12.83 -9.68
C THR A 180 7.06 13.51 -9.42
N GLY A 181 6.67 13.73 -8.16
CA GLY A 181 5.34 14.17 -7.75
C GLY A 181 4.31 13.05 -7.63
N PHE A 182 4.63 11.81 -8.01
CA PHE A 182 3.72 10.67 -8.06
C PHE A 182 4.27 9.45 -7.32
N PRO A 183 3.41 8.56 -6.74
CA PRO A 183 3.85 7.51 -5.86
C PRO A 183 4.49 6.30 -6.56
N PHE A 184 3.99 5.88 -7.71
CA PHE A 184 4.44 4.72 -8.51
C PHE A 184 3.76 4.75 -9.88
N GLY A 185 4.10 3.81 -10.77
CA GLY A 185 3.50 3.74 -12.11
C GLY A 185 3.71 5.04 -12.89
N VAL A 186 4.95 5.54 -12.91
CA VAL A 186 5.31 6.81 -13.54
C VAL A 186 5.99 6.55 -14.87
N SER A 187 5.46 7.13 -15.94
CA SER A 187 6.07 7.16 -17.27
C SER A 187 6.95 8.39 -17.43
N LEU A 188 8.20 8.19 -17.84
CA LEU A 188 9.18 9.24 -18.13
C LEU A 188 9.52 9.32 -19.63
N THR A 189 8.80 8.61 -20.48
CA THR A 189 9.07 8.49 -21.94
C THR A 189 9.08 9.82 -22.69
N ARG A 190 8.38 10.84 -22.15
CA ARG A 190 8.34 12.20 -22.76
C ARG A 190 9.33 13.19 -22.12
N GLY A 191 10.26 12.71 -21.27
CA GLY A 191 11.21 13.57 -20.57
C GLY A 191 10.66 14.28 -19.34
N TYR A 192 9.39 14.05 -18.99
CA TYR A 192 8.76 14.52 -17.75
C TYR A 192 7.86 13.44 -17.16
N PRO A 193 7.62 13.44 -15.83
CA PRO A 193 6.80 12.42 -15.18
C PRO A 193 5.33 12.55 -15.54
N ARG A 194 4.73 11.43 -15.95
CA ARG A 194 3.29 11.27 -16.17
C ARG A 194 2.78 10.11 -15.32
N PHE A 195 1.62 10.29 -14.76
CA PHE A 195 0.98 9.30 -13.89
C PHE A 195 -0.47 9.08 -14.33
N ASN A 196 -0.78 7.84 -14.65
CA ASN A 196 -2.16 7.41 -14.89
C ASN A 196 -2.30 5.94 -14.45
N PRO A 197 -3.01 5.66 -13.33
CA PRO A 197 -3.31 4.30 -12.90
C PRO A 197 -4.09 3.54 -13.98
N GLY A 198 -3.62 2.32 -14.30
CA GLY A 198 -4.20 1.49 -15.36
C GLY A 198 -3.57 1.73 -16.75
N GLU A 199 -2.67 2.71 -16.90
CA GLU A 199 -1.91 2.95 -18.14
C GLU A 199 -0.42 2.67 -17.95
N PHE A 200 0.18 3.23 -16.90
CA PHE A 200 1.64 3.15 -16.66
C PHE A 200 2.04 2.19 -15.54
N SER A 201 1.13 1.36 -15.06
CA SER A 201 1.52 0.34 -14.10
C SER A 201 2.35 -0.76 -14.77
N THR A 202 3.24 -1.38 -14.02
CA THR A 202 4.10 -2.47 -14.54
C THR A 202 3.29 -3.61 -15.16
N VAL A 203 2.14 -3.95 -14.56
CA VAL A 203 1.25 -4.98 -15.09
C VAL A 203 0.74 -4.59 -16.47
N ASP A 204 0.25 -3.36 -16.61
CA ASP A 204 -0.34 -2.88 -17.87
C ASP A 204 0.72 -2.82 -18.98
N LEU A 205 1.92 -2.29 -18.67
CA LEU A 205 3.02 -2.20 -19.64
C LEU A 205 3.48 -3.59 -20.11
N LEU A 206 3.66 -4.54 -19.19
CA LEU A 206 4.10 -5.90 -19.53
C LEU A 206 3.03 -6.67 -20.32
N VAL A 207 1.76 -6.55 -19.93
CA VAL A 207 0.65 -7.26 -20.61
C VAL A 207 0.44 -6.73 -22.04
N ARG A 208 0.59 -5.42 -22.25
CA ARG A 208 0.49 -4.80 -23.59
C ARG A 208 1.77 -4.94 -24.42
N GLY A 209 2.90 -5.27 -23.78
CA GLY A 209 4.19 -5.33 -24.47
C GLY A 209 4.78 -3.98 -24.82
N ASP A 210 4.48 -2.94 -24.03
CA ASP A 210 4.89 -1.54 -24.30
C ASP A 210 6.35 -1.25 -23.93
N ASN A 211 7.06 -2.19 -23.32
CA ASN A 211 8.45 -2.04 -22.92
C ASN A 211 9.34 -3.06 -23.65
N ASP A 212 10.52 -2.62 -24.06
CA ASP A 212 11.51 -3.37 -24.81
C ASP A 212 12.70 -3.87 -23.97
N ALA A 213 12.78 -3.48 -22.71
CA ALA A 213 13.74 -3.98 -21.72
C ALA A 213 13.19 -3.84 -20.31
N ALA A 214 13.74 -4.60 -19.33
CA ALA A 214 13.36 -4.53 -17.94
C ALA A 214 14.60 -4.56 -17.00
N LEU A 215 14.58 -3.68 -15.98
CA LEU A 215 15.47 -3.74 -14.82
C LEU A 215 14.61 -3.96 -13.57
N ILE A 216 14.79 -5.10 -12.91
CA ILE A 216 13.97 -5.55 -11.79
C ILE A 216 14.82 -5.65 -10.55
N LEU A 217 14.36 -5.03 -9.44
CA LEU A 217 15.06 -4.98 -8.17
C LEU A 217 14.21 -5.54 -7.05
N GLY A 218 14.67 -6.61 -6.39
CA GLY A 218 14.06 -7.18 -5.20
C GLY A 218 12.59 -7.55 -5.38
N ALA A 219 12.19 -8.01 -6.57
CA ALA A 219 10.81 -8.36 -6.92
C ALA A 219 10.76 -9.59 -7.83
N ASP A 220 9.66 -10.34 -7.73
CA ASP A 220 9.45 -11.56 -8.52
C ASP A 220 8.16 -11.49 -9.38
N PRO A 221 8.11 -10.61 -10.41
CA PRO A 221 6.97 -10.53 -11.32
C PRO A 221 6.70 -11.84 -12.06
N GLY A 222 7.71 -12.65 -12.32
CA GLY A 222 7.55 -14.00 -12.93
C GLY A 222 6.71 -14.97 -12.10
N ALA A 223 6.55 -14.70 -10.78
CA ALA A 223 5.68 -15.49 -9.91
C ALA A 223 4.30 -14.87 -9.68
N THR A 224 4.10 -13.59 -10.00
CA THR A 224 2.93 -12.84 -9.53
C THR A 224 2.13 -12.11 -10.62
N MET A 225 2.72 -11.95 -11.81
CA MET A 225 2.08 -11.25 -12.92
C MET A 225 1.16 -12.18 -13.74
N PRO A 226 0.21 -11.62 -14.50
CA PRO A 226 -0.56 -12.38 -15.49
C PRO A 226 0.35 -13.01 -16.55
N GLN A 227 -0.02 -14.21 -17.04
CA GLN A 227 0.78 -14.97 -17.99
C GLN A 227 1.24 -14.18 -19.23
N PRO A 228 0.40 -13.34 -19.90
CA PRO A 228 0.87 -12.52 -21.02
C PRO A 228 2.03 -11.58 -20.68
N GLY A 229 2.03 -11.04 -19.45
CA GLY A 229 3.13 -10.19 -18.97
C GLY A 229 4.42 -10.98 -18.69
N ILE A 230 4.29 -12.22 -18.18
CA ILE A 230 5.43 -13.14 -17.99
C ILE A 230 6.02 -13.55 -19.33
N ASP A 231 5.17 -13.87 -20.30
CA ASP A 231 5.58 -14.28 -21.65
C ASP A 231 6.30 -13.13 -22.38
N HIS A 232 5.86 -11.89 -22.17
CA HIS A 232 6.54 -10.72 -22.69
C HIS A 232 7.89 -10.50 -22.02
N LEU A 233 7.94 -10.58 -20.68
CA LEU A 233 9.16 -10.42 -19.90
C LEU A 233 10.24 -11.44 -20.29
N ALA A 234 9.86 -12.68 -20.63
CA ALA A 234 10.76 -13.73 -21.08
C ALA A 234 11.37 -13.46 -22.46
N ARG A 235 10.80 -12.57 -23.26
CA ARG A 235 11.23 -12.24 -24.64
C ARG A 235 12.11 -11.00 -24.73
N ILE A 236 12.06 -10.11 -23.72
CA ILE A 236 12.81 -8.87 -23.73
C ILE A 236 14.08 -8.97 -22.90
N PRO A 237 15.11 -8.16 -23.19
CA PRO A 237 16.30 -8.07 -22.34
C PRO A 237 15.91 -7.70 -20.92
N THR A 238 16.23 -8.58 -19.97
CA THR A 238 15.87 -8.40 -18.55
C THR A 238 17.11 -8.55 -17.68
N ILE A 239 17.30 -7.58 -16.79
CA ILE A 239 18.31 -7.60 -15.72
C ILE A 239 17.61 -7.69 -14.38
N VAL A 240 18.00 -8.62 -13.52
CA VAL A 240 17.47 -8.79 -12.17
C VAL A 240 18.55 -8.54 -11.13
N LEU A 241 18.27 -7.68 -10.16
CA LEU A 241 19.04 -7.50 -8.93
C LEU A 241 18.26 -8.13 -7.78
N ASP A 242 18.71 -9.25 -7.25
CA ASP A 242 18.04 -9.95 -6.16
C ASP A 242 19.06 -10.77 -5.36
N PRO A 243 18.96 -10.82 -4.03
CA PRO A 243 19.88 -11.63 -3.20
C PRO A 243 19.71 -13.14 -3.41
N LYS A 244 18.65 -13.60 -4.05
CA LYS A 244 18.34 -15.02 -4.29
C LYS A 244 17.82 -15.27 -5.72
N VAL A 245 17.91 -16.52 -6.14
CA VAL A 245 17.29 -16.97 -7.39
C VAL A 245 15.78 -17.00 -7.24
N THR A 246 15.07 -16.30 -8.13
CA THR A 246 13.60 -16.19 -8.20
C THR A 246 13.07 -16.75 -9.53
N HIS A 247 11.75 -16.83 -9.70
CA HIS A 247 11.16 -17.17 -11.02
C HIS A 247 11.60 -16.15 -12.09
N THR A 248 11.58 -14.86 -11.75
CA THR A 248 11.99 -13.79 -12.65
C THR A 248 13.46 -13.90 -13.04
N SER A 249 14.35 -14.19 -12.08
CA SER A 249 15.79 -14.29 -12.37
C SER A 249 16.12 -15.47 -13.29
N ARG A 250 15.27 -16.50 -13.35
CA ARG A 250 15.41 -17.62 -14.30
C ARG A 250 15.00 -17.24 -15.73
N LEU A 251 14.16 -16.24 -15.88
CA LEU A 251 13.76 -15.69 -17.19
C LEU A 251 14.71 -14.62 -17.68
N ALA A 252 15.49 -14.02 -16.78
CA ALA A 252 16.37 -12.89 -17.06
C ALA A 252 17.63 -13.30 -17.81
N GLY A 253 18.07 -12.46 -18.75
CA GLY A 253 19.37 -12.60 -19.38
C GLY A 253 20.54 -12.36 -18.45
N VAL A 254 20.34 -11.53 -17.40
CA VAL A 254 21.38 -11.21 -16.40
C VAL A 254 20.74 -11.20 -15.01
N HIS A 255 21.34 -11.96 -14.09
CA HIS A 255 21.02 -11.92 -12.66
C HIS A 255 22.28 -11.51 -11.89
N ILE A 256 22.19 -10.45 -11.11
CA ILE A 256 23.27 -9.97 -10.23
C ILE A 256 22.81 -10.17 -8.79
N THR A 257 23.49 -11.03 -8.07
CA THR A 257 23.25 -11.23 -6.63
C THR A 257 23.72 -10.00 -5.85
N THR A 258 22.86 -9.46 -5.01
CA THR A 258 23.13 -8.26 -4.22
C THR A 258 23.01 -8.51 -2.73
N ALA A 259 23.61 -7.62 -1.93
CA ALA A 259 23.53 -7.64 -0.49
C ALA A 259 22.11 -7.30 -0.01
N VAL A 260 21.64 -7.98 1.03
CA VAL A 260 20.29 -7.78 1.59
C VAL A 260 20.25 -6.52 2.44
N THR A 261 19.43 -5.55 2.05
CA THR A 261 19.20 -4.31 2.82
C THR A 261 18.65 -4.61 4.21
N GLY A 262 19.29 -4.08 5.25
CA GLY A 262 18.92 -4.30 6.66
C GLY A 262 19.50 -5.58 7.27
N ILE A 263 20.16 -6.43 6.48
CA ILE A 263 20.90 -7.60 6.97
C ILE A 263 22.40 -7.42 6.71
N SER A 264 22.77 -7.21 5.46
CA SER A 264 24.19 -7.08 5.03
C SER A 264 24.48 -5.78 4.27
N ALA A 265 23.48 -4.92 4.07
CA ALA A 265 23.64 -3.57 3.56
C ALA A 265 22.85 -2.58 4.43
N ALA A 266 23.42 -1.39 4.60
CA ALA A 266 22.72 -0.27 5.25
C ALA A 266 21.61 0.29 4.35
N GLY A 267 20.67 1.00 4.95
CA GLY A 267 19.60 1.66 4.21
C GLY A 267 18.63 2.39 5.14
N THR A 268 17.53 2.85 4.58
CA THR A 268 16.41 3.42 5.35
C THR A 268 15.14 2.72 4.97
N ALA A 269 14.49 2.07 5.94
CA ALA A 269 13.13 1.56 5.77
C ALA A 269 12.13 2.59 6.30
N TYR A 270 11.03 2.76 5.59
CA TYR A 270 9.91 3.57 6.08
C TYR A 270 8.81 2.66 6.58
N ARG A 271 8.44 2.86 7.83
CA ARG A 271 7.30 2.18 8.44
C ARG A 271 6.01 2.62 7.71
N MET A 272 4.93 1.84 7.81
CA MET A 272 3.66 2.13 7.12
C MET A 272 3.06 3.52 7.45
N ASP A 273 3.46 4.13 8.56
CA ASP A 273 3.11 5.47 8.99
C ASP A 273 4.17 6.54 8.63
N GLU A 274 5.02 6.22 7.64
CA GLU A 274 6.02 7.12 7.04
C GLU A 274 7.17 7.54 7.96
N ILE A 275 7.33 6.87 9.11
CA ILE A 275 8.48 7.11 9.99
C ILE A 275 9.72 6.40 9.45
N PRO A 276 10.82 7.13 9.18
CA PRO A 276 12.07 6.55 8.70
C PRO A 276 12.76 5.76 9.81
N LEU A 277 13.24 4.59 9.48
CA LEU A 277 14.00 3.70 10.36
C LEU A 277 15.36 3.42 9.71
N PRO A 278 16.47 3.88 10.32
CA PRO A 278 17.81 3.56 9.80
C PRO A 278 18.08 2.06 9.98
N LEU A 279 18.47 1.41 8.90
CA LEU A 279 18.89 0.02 8.88
C LEU A 279 20.41 -0.05 8.91
N ARG A 280 20.95 -0.82 9.85
CA ARG A 280 22.37 -1.08 9.97
C ARG A 280 22.66 -2.51 9.54
N PRO A 281 23.76 -2.79 8.83
CA PRO A 281 24.15 -4.15 8.51
C PRO A 281 24.50 -4.92 9.80
N ALA A 282 23.94 -6.10 9.94
CA ALA A 282 24.23 -7.02 11.03
C ALA A 282 25.31 -8.05 10.64
N LEU A 283 25.43 -8.31 9.34
CA LEU A 283 26.38 -9.27 8.76
C LEU A 283 27.14 -8.62 7.61
N SER A 284 28.35 -9.06 7.33
CA SER A 284 29.07 -8.72 6.11
C SER A 284 28.54 -9.51 4.91
N SER A 285 28.70 -8.98 3.71
CA SER A 285 28.36 -9.66 2.45
C SER A 285 29.50 -9.49 1.45
N PRO A 286 29.86 -10.53 0.69
CA PRO A 286 30.78 -10.39 -0.44
C PRO A 286 30.11 -9.76 -1.67
N TYR A 287 28.78 -9.63 -1.67
CA TYR A 287 28.01 -9.09 -2.78
C TYR A 287 27.85 -7.57 -2.70
N PRO A 288 27.80 -6.88 -3.85
CA PRO A 288 27.57 -5.44 -3.91
C PRO A 288 26.17 -5.09 -3.44
N THR A 289 25.96 -3.86 -3.04
CA THR A 289 24.61 -3.32 -2.78
C THR A 289 23.89 -2.98 -4.09
N ASP A 290 22.55 -2.96 -4.08
CA ASP A 290 21.73 -2.52 -5.22
C ASP A 290 22.17 -1.12 -5.71
N GLN A 291 22.40 -0.21 -4.77
CA GLN A 291 22.89 1.14 -5.06
C GLN A 291 24.22 1.15 -5.84
N GLU A 292 25.16 0.31 -5.44
CA GLU A 292 26.45 0.23 -6.10
C GLU A 292 26.31 -0.33 -7.51
N VAL A 293 25.51 -1.36 -7.71
CA VAL A 293 25.25 -1.94 -9.03
C VAL A 293 24.61 -0.92 -9.94
N ILE A 294 23.53 -0.24 -9.49
CA ILE A 294 22.85 0.77 -10.29
C ILE A 294 23.78 1.94 -10.65
N ARG A 295 24.62 2.38 -9.70
CA ARG A 295 25.60 3.43 -9.94
C ARG A 295 26.60 3.02 -11.03
N ARG A 296 27.11 1.77 -11.01
CA ARG A 296 28.03 1.23 -12.02
C ARG A 296 27.35 1.09 -13.38
N ILE A 297 26.09 0.61 -13.44
CA ILE A 297 25.30 0.55 -14.67
C ILE A 297 25.17 1.97 -15.27
N ARG A 298 24.77 2.95 -14.45
CA ARG A 298 24.63 4.35 -14.91
C ARG A 298 25.94 4.90 -15.45
N GLN A 299 27.07 4.64 -14.80
CA GLN A 299 28.38 5.07 -15.26
C GLN A 299 28.78 4.41 -16.60
N ALA A 300 28.54 3.10 -16.73
CA ALA A 300 28.83 2.37 -17.96
C ALA A 300 27.96 2.86 -19.15
N VAL A 301 26.70 3.17 -18.91
CA VAL A 301 25.80 3.75 -19.93
C VAL A 301 26.27 5.15 -20.33
N ALA A 302 26.61 6.01 -19.36
CA ALA A 302 27.07 7.37 -19.64
C ALA A 302 28.41 7.43 -20.38
N ALA A 303 29.26 6.42 -20.23
CA ALA A 303 30.54 6.32 -20.92
C ALA A 303 30.43 5.90 -22.40
N ARG A 304 29.25 5.50 -22.89
CA ARG A 304 29.06 5.09 -24.30
C ARG A 304 28.94 6.31 -25.18
N PRO A 305 29.75 6.44 -26.27
CA PRO A 305 29.80 7.62 -27.12
C PRO A 305 28.45 7.94 -27.84
N SER A 306 27.62 6.92 -28.07
CA SER A 306 26.32 7.04 -28.75
C SER A 306 25.16 7.41 -27.80
N TRP A 307 25.41 7.48 -26.47
CA TRP A 307 24.36 7.80 -25.51
C TRP A 307 24.34 9.30 -25.19
N SER A 308 23.26 9.96 -25.57
CA SER A 308 22.96 11.34 -25.16
C SER A 308 21.56 11.40 -24.58
N PRO A 309 21.35 12.00 -23.39
CA PRO A 309 20.00 12.22 -22.84
C PRO A 309 19.10 13.01 -23.76
N ALA A 310 19.68 13.89 -24.60
CA ALA A 310 18.95 14.71 -25.56
C ALA A 310 18.52 13.93 -26.84
N SER A 311 19.17 12.82 -27.18
CA SER A 311 18.82 12.02 -28.37
C SER A 311 17.51 11.25 -28.17
N ASN A 312 17.20 10.83 -26.92
CA ASN A 312 15.94 10.14 -26.63
C ASN A 312 14.72 11.08 -26.60
N ALA A 313 14.91 12.36 -26.32
CA ALA A 313 13.82 13.34 -26.38
C ALA A 313 13.35 13.61 -27.84
N ARG A 314 14.21 13.38 -28.84
CA ARG A 314 13.85 13.56 -30.24
C ARG A 314 13.15 12.36 -30.87
N MET A 315 13.36 11.14 -30.36
CA MET A 315 12.67 9.92 -30.85
C MET A 315 11.25 9.77 -30.30
N ALA A 316 10.87 10.53 -29.28
CA ALA A 316 9.54 10.48 -28.68
C ALA A 316 8.53 11.47 -29.32
N ILE A 317 8.92 12.19 -30.39
CA ILE A 317 8.09 13.20 -31.09
C ILE A 317 7.82 12.79 -32.55
N ALA A 318 8.27 11.62 -33.00
CA ALA A 318 7.96 11.10 -34.35
C ALA A 318 6.85 10.05 -34.29
#